data_2c8f23ea73237c1468c92c76122aaf99
#
_entry.id   2c8f23ea73237c1468c92c76122aaf99
#
_cell.length_a   1.000
_cell.length_b   1.000
_cell.length_c   1.000
_cell.angle_alpha   90.00
_cell.angle_beta   90.00
_cell.angle_gamma   90.00
#
_symmetry.space_group_name_H-M   'P 1'
#
loop_
_entity.id
_entity.type
_entity.pdbx_description
1 polymer ?
#
loop_
_entity_poly.entity_id
_entity_poly.type
_entity_poly.pdbx_seq_one_letter_code
_entity_poly.pdbx_strand_id
1 'polypeptide(L)'
;MKYLTLLVFLGISLLCEAQQDSIVPFEKAYKRTYNIRKVSGVKPTIDGKLDEDFWTKQGEWSDRFVQIIPYERAITQSPTRVKLFYDDKYIYIGVYCKDAVPDKMNRFIGNRDDNSLGDLISVAFDTYHDYRAAPEFNINLGGNKTDLIVTDKLDVNKSWNAVWEGRTHIDRADSSWTAELRIPFSQLRYNQQSEDGVWGLHVRRIIRRNNEVQNWSMIPLKNNGHVFSFGNMSGMDSVPKPRGIEFLPYVMGKYRQEPRIDGSPYQKGHSWGGNVGLDAKFALSDYTLDMTINPDYGQVELDPSVMNLTAYETFYDEKRPFFLEGKHILDFANGSDMMFYTRRIGASPSYTPRGIDNVGSYAETKENVPIIGALKLTGTNKRGLTIGVIESVTARSSSKVTRNGVEDVEVVEPLTNYTVCLLYTSDAADDL
;
A
#
# COMPACT_ATOMS: atom_id res chain seq x y z
N MET A 1 25.44 -11.12 -60.14
CA MET A 1 25.84 -11.06 -58.71
C MET A 1 25.93 -9.65 -58.13
N LYS A 2 26.47 -8.64 -58.81
CA LYS A 2 26.57 -7.25 -58.26
C LYS A 2 25.22 -6.57 -57.93
N TYR A 3 24.18 -6.84 -58.69
CA TYR A 3 22.84 -6.26 -58.45
C TYR A 3 22.07 -6.98 -57.32
N LEU A 4 22.35 -8.25 -57.05
CA LEU A 4 21.69 -8.99 -55.95
C LEU A 4 22.24 -8.55 -54.61
N THR A 5 23.53 -8.24 -54.52
CA THR A 5 24.16 -7.69 -53.29
C THR A 5 23.69 -6.29 -52.96
N LEU A 6 23.42 -5.46 -53.99
CA LEU A 6 22.89 -4.10 -53.80
C LEU A 6 21.45 -4.10 -53.27
N LEU A 7 20.61 -5.01 -53.76
CA LEU A 7 19.21 -5.18 -53.28
C LEU A 7 19.16 -5.71 -51.85
N VAL A 8 20.07 -6.58 -51.42
CA VAL A 8 20.15 -7.08 -50.04
C VAL A 8 20.63 -5.96 -49.09
N PHE A 9 21.55 -5.11 -49.49
CA PHE A 9 21.98 -3.95 -48.70
C PHE A 9 20.92 -2.88 -48.59
N LEU A 10 20.16 -2.60 -49.66
CA LEU A 10 19.02 -1.68 -49.63
C LEU A 10 17.87 -2.22 -48.75
N GLY A 11 17.61 -3.53 -48.77
CA GLY A 11 16.60 -4.17 -47.92
C GLY A 11 16.96 -4.15 -46.43
N ILE A 12 18.24 -4.30 -46.11
CA ILE A 12 18.74 -4.23 -44.74
C ILE A 12 18.71 -2.80 -44.20
N SER A 13 19.02 -1.79 -45.00
CA SER A 13 18.93 -0.39 -44.59
C SER A 13 17.48 0.05 -44.36
N LEU A 14 16.55 -0.37 -45.18
CA LEU A 14 15.10 -0.08 -44.98
C LEU A 14 14.52 -0.79 -43.74
N LEU A 15 14.97 -2.00 -43.44
CA LEU A 15 14.59 -2.69 -42.21
C LEU A 15 15.19 -2.03 -40.96
N CYS A 16 16.39 -1.46 -41.06
CA CYS A 16 17.02 -0.73 -39.94
C CYS A 16 16.34 0.61 -39.67
N GLU A 17 15.92 1.35 -40.69
CA GLU A 17 15.12 2.58 -40.52
C GLU A 17 13.73 2.30 -39.96
N ALA A 18 13.05 1.23 -40.42
CA ALA A 18 11.73 0.84 -39.89
C ALA A 18 11.78 0.43 -38.42
N GLN A 19 12.94 -0.05 -37.92
CA GLN A 19 13.13 -0.41 -36.52
C GLN A 19 13.45 0.80 -35.64
N GLN A 20 14.00 1.87 -36.22
CA GLN A 20 14.32 3.11 -35.50
C GLN A 20 13.09 3.96 -35.20
N ASP A 21 12.05 3.93 -36.03
CA ASP A 21 10.78 4.61 -35.85
C ASP A 21 9.86 3.94 -34.78
N SER A 22 10.22 2.76 -34.32
CA SER A 22 9.43 2.00 -33.31
C SER A 22 9.80 2.30 -31.87
N ILE A 23 10.84 3.10 -31.61
CA ILE A 23 11.35 3.41 -30.27
C ILE A 23 11.16 4.89 -29.94
N VAL A 24 10.47 5.17 -28.83
CA VAL A 24 10.26 6.55 -28.36
C VAL A 24 11.56 7.14 -27.84
N PRO A 25 11.96 8.36 -28.24
CA PRO A 25 13.13 9.04 -27.68
C PRO A 25 13.04 9.14 -26.15
N PHE A 26 14.19 8.99 -25.46
CA PHE A 26 14.25 8.99 -23.99
C PHE A 26 13.64 10.26 -23.38
N GLU A 27 13.96 11.43 -23.91
CA GLU A 27 13.51 12.74 -23.42
C GLU A 27 11.99 12.91 -23.52
N LYS A 28 11.33 12.17 -24.43
CA LYS A 28 9.88 12.19 -24.60
C LYS A 28 9.16 11.15 -23.74
N ALA A 29 9.86 10.15 -23.25
CA ALA A 29 9.35 9.08 -22.43
C ALA A 29 9.59 9.27 -20.93
N TYR A 30 10.70 9.93 -20.56
CA TYR A 30 11.18 10.08 -19.20
C TYR A 30 10.70 11.38 -18.55
N LYS A 31 10.36 11.34 -17.27
CA LYS A 31 9.92 12.48 -16.45
C LYS A 31 8.89 13.40 -17.15
N ARG A 32 7.88 12.79 -17.73
CA ARG A 32 6.77 13.52 -18.37
C ARG A 32 6.01 14.36 -17.35
N THR A 33 5.37 15.43 -17.82
CA THR A 33 4.52 16.29 -16.98
C THR A 33 3.06 16.14 -17.38
N TYR A 34 2.19 15.93 -16.38
CA TYR A 34 0.74 15.96 -16.50
C TYR A 34 0.20 17.20 -15.80
N ASN A 35 -0.59 18.01 -16.50
CA ASN A 35 -1.23 19.19 -15.93
C ASN A 35 -2.65 18.81 -15.48
N ILE A 36 -2.81 18.52 -14.19
CA ILE A 36 -4.11 18.19 -13.62
C ILE A 36 -4.93 19.46 -13.43
N ARG A 37 -6.26 19.34 -13.57
CA ARG A 37 -7.18 20.48 -13.39
C ARG A 37 -8.16 20.22 -12.27
N LYS A 38 -8.45 21.29 -11.52
CA LYS A 38 -9.54 21.29 -10.57
C LYS A 38 -10.87 21.41 -11.32
N VAL A 39 -11.83 20.57 -10.95
CA VAL A 39 -13.16 20.56 -11.52
C VAL A 39 -14.20 20.96 -10.49
N SER A 40 -15.28 21.59 -10.97
CA SER A 40 -16.47 21.94 -10.19
C SER A 40 -17.70 21.46 -10.93
N GLY A 41 -18.80 21.18 -10.20
CA GLY A 41 -20.07 20.78 -10.80
C GLY A 41 -20.37 19.29 -10.63
N VAL A 42 -21.00 18.69 -11.64
CA VAL A 42 -21.46 17.29 -11.60
C VAL A 42 -20.27 16.36 -11.58
N LYS A 43 -20.26 15.44 -10.63
CA LYS A 43 -19.23 14.43 -10.42
C LYS A 43 -19.58 13.15 -11.18
N PRO A 44 -18.57 12.39 -11.64
CA PRO A 44 -18.82 11.13 -12.31
C PRO A 44 -19.38 10.08 -11.33
N THR A 45 -20.18 9.19 -11.86
CA THR A 45 -20.58 7.95 -11.18
C THR A 45 -19.49 6.92 -11.43
N ILE A 46 -18.93 6.36 -10.38
CA ILE A 46 -17.84 5.37 -10.52
C ILE A 46 -18.45 4.01 -10.89
N ASP A 47 -18.72 3.80 -12.17
CA ASP A 47 -19.28 2.56 -12.72
C ASP A 47 -18.32 1.83 -13.70
N GLY A 48 -17.19 2.46 -13.97
CA GLY A 48 -16.13 1.95 -14.84
C GLY A 48 -16.25 2.45 -16.29
N LYS A 49 -17.30 3.19 -16.64
CA LYS A 49 -17.47 3.76 -17.97
C LYS A 49 -16.99 5.21 -18.00
N LEU A 50 -16.48 5.61 -19.13
CA LEU A 50 -15.94 6.95 -19.34
C LEU A 50 -16.78 7.72 -20.38
N ASP A 51 -18.11 7.52 -20.35
CA ASP A 51 -19.07 8.04 -21.32
C ASP A 51 -19.75 9.35 -20.87
N GLU A 52 -19.67 9.70 -19.58
CA GLU A 52 -20.29 10.94 -19.09
C GLU A 52 -19.58 12.20 -19.60
N ASP A 53 -20.31 13.29 -19.60
CA ASP A 53 -19.82 14.63 -19.96
C ASP A 53 -18.54 15.02 -19.20
N PHE A 54 -18.40 14.54 -17.98
CA PHE A 54 -17.21 14.72 -17.13
C PHE A 54 -15.93 14.22 -17.83
N TRP A 55 -16.00 13.05 -18.46
CA TRP A 55 -14.85 12.45 -19.13
C TRP A 55 -14.73 12.87 -20.59
N THR A 56 -15.86 13.09 -21.27
CA THR A 56 -15.87 13.35 -22.72
C THR A 56 -15.63 14.81 -23.08
N LYS A 57 -16.13 15.76 -22.28
CA LYS A 57 -16.10 17.19 -22.62
C LYS A 57 -15.00 17.99 -21.93
N GLN A 58 -14.36 17.43 -20.89
CA GLN A 58 -13.36 18.16 -20.09
C GLN A 58 -11.96 17.58 -20.25
N GLY A 59 -10.95 18.44 -20.19
CA GLY A 59 -9.53 18.10 -20.19
C GLY A 59 -9.07 17.30 -21.41
N GLU A 60 -7.81 16.98 -21.45
CA GLU A 60 -7.19 16.22 -22.53
C GLU A 60 -6.72 14.86 -22.04
N TRP A 61 -6.82 13.86 -22.90
CA TRP A 61 -6.26 12.54 -22.65
C TRP A 61 -4.74 12.60 -22.79
N SER A 62 -4.02 12.11 -21.80
CA SER A 62 -2.60 11.84 -21.92
C SER A 62 -2.38 10.41 -22.40
N ASP A 63 -1.78 10.29 -23.55
CA ASP A 63 -1.46 9.04 -24.25
C ASP A 63 0.05 8.76 -24.27
N ARG A 64 0.53 7.97 -25.25
CA ARG A 64 1.94 7.64 -25.47
C ARG A 64 2.60 6.92 -24.31
N PHE A 65 1.89 5.96 -23.74
CA PHE A 65 2.51 4.96 -22.90
C PHE A 65 3.58 4.20 -23.70
N VAL A 66 4.72 3.95 -23.08
CA VAL A 66 5.81 3.21 -23.69
C VAL A 66 5.97 1.86 -23.00
N GLN A 67 6.35 0.85 -23.77
CA GLN A 67 6.73 -0.44 -23.18
C GLN A 67 8.00 -0.29 -22.35
N ILE A 68 8.04 -1.02 -21.25
CA ILE A 68 9.25 -1.25 -20.46
C ILE A 68 9.66 -2.71 -20.61
N ILE A 69 8.69 -3.61 -20.67
CA ILE A 69 8.85 -5.04 -20.91
C ILE A 69 7.89 -5.41 -22.05
N PRO A 70 8.26 -6.20 -23.04
CA PRO A 70 9.56 -6.84 -23.23
C PRO A 70 10.64 -5.92 -23.85
N TYR A 71 10.25 -4.81 -24.49
CA TYR A 71 11.18 -3.93 -25.20
C TYR A 71 11.11 -2.51 -24.65
N GLU A 72 12.19 -2.06 -24.01
CA GLU A 72 12.25 -0.74 -23.40
C GLU A 72 12.06 0.38 -24.44
N ARG A 73 11.12 1.28 -24.18
CA ARG A 73 10.67 2.42 -25.01
C ARG A 73 9.96 2.04 -26.32
N ALA A 74 9.64 0.79 -26.55
CA ALA A 74 8.90 0.41 -27.74
C ALA A 74 7.46 0.95 -27.72
N ILE A 75 6.92 1.20 -28.91
CA ILE A 75 5.53 1.56 -29.09
C ILE A 75 4.68 0.31 -28.95
N THR A 76 3.64 0.39 -28.13
CA THR A 76 2.71 -0.71 -27.91
C THR A 76 1.66 -0.82 -29.00
N GLN A 77 1.21 -2.05 -29.28
CA GLN A 77 0.03 -2.31 -30.12
C GLN A 77 -1.29 -2.18 -29.34
N SER A 78 -1.23 -2.11 -28.03
CA SER A 78 -2.37 -1.98 -27.11
C SER A 78 -2.28 -0.65 -26.37
N PRO A 79 -2.59 0.49 -27.03
CA PRO A 79 -2.37 1.81 -26.46
C PRO A 79 -3.24 2.06 -25.23
N THR A 80 -2.68 2.83 -24.31
CA THR A 80 -3.33 3.27 -23.08
C THR A 80 -3.41 4.81 -23.05
N ARG A 81 -4.50 5.33 -22.51
CA ARG A 81 -4.70 6.78 -22.28
C ARG A 81 -5.19 6.98 -20.87
N VAL A 82 -4.75 8.08 -20.23
CA VAL A 82 -5.15 8.45 -18.87
C VAL A 82 -5.64 9.89 -18.83
N LYS A 83 -6.62 10.15 -17.99
CA LYS A 83 -7.15 11.48 -17.71
C LYS A 83 -7.36 11.61 -16.20
N LEU A 84 -6.87 12.72 -15.62
CA LEU A 84 -6.97 13.00 -14.20
C LEU A 84 -7.61 14.36 -13.96
N PHE A 85 -8.45 14.41 -12.93
CA PHE A 85 -9.06 15.62 -12.39
C PHE A 85 -9.08 15.56 -10.87
N TYR A 86 -9.29 16.69 -10.21
CA TYR A 86 -9.56 16.71 -8.79
C TYR A 86 -10.63 17.76 -8.43
N ASP A 87 -11.27 17.56 -7.29
CA ASP A 87 -12.15 18.55 -6.65
C ASP A 87 -11.67 18.82 -5.21
N ASP A 88 -12.54 19.35 -4.36
CA ASP A 88 -12.20 19.62 -2.96
C ASP A 88 -12.06 18.37 -2.07
N LYS A 89 -12.39 17.18 -2.56
CA LYS A 89 -12.41 15.95 -1.77
C LYS A 89 -11.67 14.78 -2.40
N TYR A 90 -11.62 14.73 -3.73
CA TYR A 90 -11.21 13.52 -4.46
C TYR A 90 -10.29 13.84 -5.62
N ILE A 91 -9.44 12.88 -5.94
CA ILE A 91 -8.80 12.74 -7.25
C ILE A 91 -9.63 11.73 -8.05
N TYR A 92 -9.95 12.08 -9.30
CA TYR A 92 -10.66 11.24 -10.27
C TYR A 92 -9.70 10.82 -11.36
N ILE A 93 -9.68 9.53 -11.69
CA ILE A 93 -8.76 8.97 -12.69
C ILE A 93 -9.58 8.09 -13.63
N GLY A 94 -9.55 8.45 -14.90
CA GLY A 94 -10.10 7.63 -15.98
C GLY A 94 -8.96 7.04 -16.81
N VAL A 95 -8.97 5.73 -17.01
CA VAL A 95 -7.98 5.04 -17.84
C VAL A 95 -8.71 4.26 -18.93
N TYR A 96 -8.32 4.52 -20.17
CA TYR A 96 -8.79 3.79 -21.34
C TYR A 96 -7.67 2.89 -21.86
N CYS A 97 -7.96 1.61 -22.01
CA CYS A 97 -7.04 0.57 -22.38
C CYS A 97 -7.52 -0.14 -23.66
N LYS A 98 -6.98 0.22 -24.82
CA LYS A 98 -7.19 -0.55 -26.05
C LYS A 98 -6.51 -1.91 -25.93
N ASP A 99 -7.09 -2.92 -26.55
CA ASP A 99 -6.48 -4.25 -26.58
C ASP A 99 -6.42 -4.78 -28.01
N ALA A 100 -5.24 -5.17 -28.45
CA ALA A 100 -5.04 -5.71 -29.80
C ALA A 100 -5.70 -7.10 -29.99
N VAL A 101 -5.97 -7.82 -28.87
CA VAL A 101 -6.57 -9.15 -28.91
C VAL A 101 -7.66 -9.26 -27.83
N PRO A 102 -8.83 -8.64 -28.06
CA PRO A 102 -9.86 -8.47 -27.03
C PRO A 102 -10.41 -9.78 -26.46
N ASP A 103 -10.44 -10.84 -27.25
CA ASP A 103 -10.89 -12.16 -26.78
C ASP A 103 -9.94 -12.84 -25.80
N LYS A 104 -8.71 -12.33 -25.68
CA LYS A 104 -7.69 -12.82 -24.75
C LYS A 104 -7.44 -11.87 -23.59
N MET A 105 -8.30 -10.90 -23.37
CA MET A 105 -8.25 -10.07 -22.16
C MET A 105 -8.34 -10.95 -20.91
N ASN A 106 -7.40 -10.80 -20.00
CA ASN A 106 -7.34 -11.62 -18.80
C ASN A 106 -8.10 -10.99 -17.63
N ARG A 107 -9.37 -11.41 -17.49
CA ARG A 107 -10.22 -11.03 -16.38
C ARG A 107 -10.07 -12.02 -15.21
N PHE A 108 -9.32 -11.65 -14.20
CA PHE A 108 -9.19 -12.42 -12.98
C PHE A 108 -10.01 -11.76 -11.85
N ILE A 109 -10.78 -12.57 -11.14
CA ILE A 109 -11.53 -12.17 -9.96
C ILE A 109 -10.93 -12.92 -8.77
N GLY A 110 -10.38 -12.21 -7.82
CA GLY A 110 -9.73 -12.73 -6.63
C GLY A 110 -10.04 -11.91 -5.40
N ASN A 111 -9.30 -12.12 -4.35
CA ASN A 111 -9.42 -11.34 -3.12
C ASN A 111 -8.82 -9.93 -3.29
N ARG A 112 -9.22 -9.00 -2.40
CA ARG A 112 -8.54 -7.72 -2.25
C ARG A 112 -7.05 -7.99 -2.00
N ASP A 113 -6.20 -7.12 -2.50
CA ASP A 113 -4.73 -7.14 -2.38
C ASP A 113 -4.01 -8.29 -3.12
N ASP A 114 -4.77 -9.08 -3.90
CA ASP A 114 -4.22 -10.02 -4.86
C ASP A 114 -4.19 -9.39 -6.27
N ASN A 115 -3.02 -8.88 -6.64
CA ASN A 115 -2.76 -8.29 -7.97
C ASN A 115 -1.88 -9.19 -8.85
N SER A 116 -1.66 -10.43 -8.44
CA SER A 116 -0.76 -11.36 -9.13
C SER A 116 -1.25 -11.77 -10.51
N LEU A 117 -2.57 -11.80 -10.71
CA LEU A 117 -3.22 -12.28 -11.92
C LEU A 117 -4.15 -11.23 -12.54
N GLY A 118 -4.38 -11.35 -13.86
CA GLY A 118 -5.21 -10.44 -14.64
C GLY A 118 -4.47 -9.21 -15.16
N ASP A 119 -5.07 -8.58 -16.17
CA ASP A 119 -4.60 -7.31 -16.71
C ASP A 119 -4.86 -6.20 -15.68
N LEU A 120 -3.92 -5.28 -15.52
CA LEU A 120 -3.85 -4.40 -14.36
C LEU A 120 -3.51 -2.97 -14.75
N ILE A 121 -4.11 -2.01 -14.06
CA ILE A 121 -3.69 -0.60 -14.00
C ILE A 121 -3.18 -0.30 -12.60
N SER A 122 -2.03 0.37 -12.52
CA SER A 122 -1.47 0.97 -11.31
C SER A 122 -1.40 2.47 -11.45
N VAL A 123 -1.77 3.21 -10.41
CA VAL A 123 -1.56 4.66 -10.31
C VAL A 123 -0.91 4.97 -8.98
N ALA A 124 0.23 5.63 -9.00
CA ALA A 124 0.97 6.01 -7.80
C ALA A 124 1.25 7.52 -7.77
N PHE A 125 1.27 8.09 -6.57
CA PHE A 125 1.49 9.50 -6.32
C PHE A 125 2.61 9.72 -5.31
N ASP A 126 3.68 10.39 -5.69
CA ASP A 126 4.61 10.98 -4.74
C ASP A 126 4.08 12.35 -4.33
N THR A 127 3.29 12.37 -3.27
CA THR A 127 2.52 13.53 -2.82
C THR A 127 3.36 14.58 -2.10
N TYR A 128 4.54 14.19 -1.62
CA TYR A 128 5.51 15.11 -1.02
C TYR A 128 6.54 15.60 -2.02
N HIS A 129 6.65 14.93 -3.17
CA HIS A 129 7.67 15.15 -4.19
C HIS A 129 9.10 15.06 -3.60
N ASP A 130 9.27 14.13 -2.66
CA ASP A 130 10.51 13.87 -1.94
C ASP A 130 11.24 12.60 -2.42
N TYR A 131 10.65 11.91 -3.40
CA TYR A 131 11.20 10.72 -4.07
C TYR A 131 11.44 9.51 -3.17
N ARG A 132 10.81 9.45 -1.99
CA ARG A 132 11.07 8.38 -1.00
C ARG A 132 10.05 7.26 -1.04
N ALA A 133 8.77 7.63 -1.06
CA ALA A 133 7.68 6.67 -1.03
C ALA A 133 6.43 7.23 -1.70
N ALA A 134 5.62 6.35 -2.26
CA ALA A 134 4.40 6.70 -2.97
C ALA A 134 3.27 5.72 -2.64
N PRO A 135 2.08 6.18 -2.22
CA PRO A 135 0.87 5.39 -2.24
C PRO A 135 0.53 4.99 -3.69
N GLU A 136 0.28 3.69 -3.89
CA GLU A 136 -0.07 3.11 -5.19
C GLU A 136 -1.42 2.40 -5.10
N PHE A 137 -2.29 2.69 -6.06
CA PHE A 137 -3.63 2.15 -6.20
C PHE A 137 -3.69 1.29 -7.46
N ASN A 138 -4.03 0.04 -7.29
CA ASN A 138 -4.10 -0.92 -8.37
C ASN A 138 -5.52 -1.42 -8.56
N ILE A 139 -5.94 -1.53 -9.81
CA ILE A 139 -7.20 -2.18 -10.17
C ILE A 139 -6.97 -3.09 -11.37
N ASN A 140 -7.40 -4.36 -11.25
CA ASN A 140 -7.33 -5.27 -12.39
C ASN A 140 -8.63 -5.24 -13.21
N LEU A 141 -8.59 -5.84 -14.38
CA LEU A 141 -9.75 -5.93 -15.29
C LEU A 141 -10.96 -6.62 -14.65
N GLY A 142 -10.76 -7.47 -13.65
CA GLY A 142 -11.83 -8.12 -12.88
C GLY A 142 -12.46 -7.23 -11.80
N GLY A 143 -11.89 -6.05 -11.54
CA GLY A 143 -12.34 -5.13 -10.51
C GLY A 143 -11.69 -5.36 -9.15
N ASN A 144 -10.72 -6.26 -9.02
CA ASN A 144 -9.98 -6.43 -7.78
C ASN A 144 -9.10 -5.21 -7.53
N LYS A 145 -9.13 -4.72 -6.30
CA LYS A 145 -8.37 -3.57 -5.85
C LYS A 145 -7.21 -3.99 -4.97
N THR A 146 -6.09 -3.32 -5.13
CA THR A 146 -4.93 -3.40 -4.24
C THR A 146 -4.44 -2.01 -3.95
N ASP A 147 -4.17 -1.72 -2.71
CA ASP A 147 -3.51 -0.50 -2.28
C ASP A 147 -2.24 -0.87 -1.53
N LEU A 148 -1.19 -0.12 -1.78
CA LEU A 148 0.13 -0.36 -1.20
C LEU A 148 0.95 0.92 -1.15
N ILE A 149 2.02 0.92 -0.39
CA ILE A 149 3.03 1.97 -0.44
C ILE A 149 4.29 1.36 -1.05
N VAL A 150 4.78 1.96 -2.13
CA VAL A 150 6.04 1.62 -2.77
C VAL A 150 7.12 2.61 -2.35
N THR A 151 8.32 2.12 -2.06
CA THR A 151 9.48 2.97 -1.77
C THR A 151 10.37 3.13 -3.00
N ASP A 152 11.30 4.07 -2.94
CA ASP A 152 12.27 4.29 -4.01
C ASP A 152 13.17 3.05 -4.26
N LYS A 153 13.39 2.24 -3.24
CA LYS A 153 14.12 0.95 -3.33
C LYS A 153 13.26 -0.23 -3.79
N LEU A 154 12.01 0.01 -4.21
CA LEU A 154 11.03 -1.02 -4.60
C LEU A 154 10.55 -1.91 -3.44
N ASP A 155 10.75 -1.53 -2.20
CA ASP A 155 10.08 -2.19 -1.10
C ASP A 155 8.59 -1.88 -1.14
N VAL A 156 7.77 -2.91 -0.98
CA VAL A 156 6.32 -2.82 -1.13
C VAL A 156 5.65 -3.13 0.19
N ASN A 157 4.95 -2.16 0.75
CA ASN A 157 4.11 -2.37 1.92
C ASN A 157 2.63 -2.53 1.51
N LYS A 158 2.13 -3.76 1.49
CA LYS A 158 0.74 -4.11 1.16
C LYS A 158 -0.23 -4.02 2.34
N SER A 159 0.26 -3.72 3.52
CA SER A 159 -0.56 -3.70 4.74
C SER A 159 -1.24 -2.35 4.95
N TRP A 160 -0.93 -1.37 4.09
CA TRP A 160 -1.66 -0.13 4.06
C TRP A 160 -3.00 -0.35 3.37
N ASN A 161 -4.10 -0.03 4.05
CA ASN A 161 -5.45 -0.17 3.56
C ASN A 161 -6.09 1.20 3.37
N ALA A 162 -6.36 1.58 2.14
CA ALA A 162 -7.03 2.81 1.80
C ALA A 162 -8.52 2.59 1.49
N VAL A 163 -9.34 3.59 1.80
CA VAL A 163 -10.75 3.61 1.42
C VAL A 163 -10.90 4.42 0.12
N TRP A 164 -11.04 3.73 -0.99
CA TRP A 164 -11.20 4.34 -2.31
C TRP A 164 -12.14 3.53 -3.19
N GLU A 165 -12.64 4.15 -4.24
CA GLU A 165 -13.54 3.51 -5.19
C GLU A 165 -12.84 3.29 -6.52
N GLY A 166 -13.12 2.16 -7.13
CA GLY A 166 -12.66 1.82 -8.47
C GLY A 166 -13.60 0.81 -9.10
N ARG A 167 -13.84 0.99 -10.40
CA ARG A 167 -14.62 0.09 -11.24
C ARG A 167 -13.99 -0.04 -12.60
N THR A 168 -14.24 -1.16 -13.24
CA THR A 168 -13.77 -1.47 -14.59
C THR A 168 -14.94 -1.87 -15.47
N HIS A 169 -14.87 -1.54 -16.75
CA HIS A 169 -15.84 -1.92 -17.77
C HIS A 169 -15.14 -2.46 -19.02
N ILE A 170 -15.68 -3.50 -19.64
CA ILE A 170 -15.16 -4.09 -20.86
C ILE A 170 -16.09 -3.70 -22.00
N ASP A 171 -15.56 -2.99 -22.99
CA ASP A 171 -16.23 -2.71 -24.24
C ASP A 171 -15.67 -3.64 -25.34
N ARG A 172 -16.40 -4.70 -25.64
CA ARG A 172 -16.01 -5.66 -26.67
C ARG A 172 -16.14 -5.10 -28.10
N ALA A 173 -17.08 -4.18 -28.29
CA ALA A 173 -17.30 -3.55 -29.61
C ALA A 173 -16.13 -2.64 -29.97
N ASP A 174 -15.60 -1.92 -28.99
CA ASP A 174 -14.42 -1.07 -29.13
C ASP A 174 -13.10 -1.83 -28.91
N SER A 175 -13.11 -3.14 -28.60
CA SER A 175 -11.89 -3.89 -28.27
C SER A 175 -11.08 -3.19 -27.18
N SER A 176 -11.73 -2.76 -26.12
CA SER A 176 -11.12 -1.99 -25.02
C SER A 176 -11.69 -2.36 -23.67
N TRP A 177 -11.02 -1.88 -22.64
CA TRP A 177 -11.56 -1.80 -21.30
C TRP A 177 -11.19 -0.46 -20.66
N THR A 178 -11.99 -0.07 -19.70
CA THR A 178 -11.81 1.19 -18.98
C THR A 178 -11.73 0.94 -17.48
N ALA A 179 -10.98 1.77 -16.81
CA ALA A 179 -10.94 1.83 -15.35
C ALA A 179 -11.28 3.25 -14.89
N GLU A 180 -12.09 3.34 -13.88
CA GLU A 180 -12.50 4.58 -13.25
C GLU A 180 -12.21 4.51 -11.77
N LEU A 181 -11.42 5.46 -11.24
CA LEU A 181 -11.01 5.50 -9.85
C LEU A 181 -11.37 6.85 -9.23
N ARG A 182 -11.80 6.81 -7.97
CA ARG A 182 -12.04 7.97 -7.12
C ARG A 182 -11.30 7.79 -5.81
N ILE A 183 -10.30 8.63 -5.56
CA ILE A 183 -9.41 8.53 -4.41
C ILE A 183 -9.63 9.76 -3.52
N PRO A 184 -10.07 9.58 -2.27
CA PRO A 184 -10.23 10.69 -1.33
C PRO A 184 -8.87 11.28 -0.94
N PHE A 185 -8.78 12.60 -0.84
CA PHE A 185 -7.58 13.26 -0.30
C PHE A 185 -7.27 12.86 1.14
N SER A 186 -8.28 12.44 1.92
CA SER A 186 -8.08 11.91 3.27
C SER A 186 -7.22 10.65 3.32
N GLN A 187 -7.12 9.92 2.22
CA GLN A 187 -6.28 8.73 2.11
C GLN A 187 -4.85 9.05 1.65
N LEU A 188 -4.59 10.28 1.27
CA LEU A 188 -3.29 10.74 0.80
C LEU A 188 -2.70 11.69 1.84
N ARG A 189 -1.42 11.49 2.14
CA ARG A 189 -0.64 12.42 2.93
C ARG A 189 0.12 13.32 1.97
N TYR A 190 0.01 14.60 2.11
CA TYR A 190 0.67 15.56 1.21
C TYR A 190 0.99 16.88 1.92
N ASN A 191 2.02 17.53 1.41
CA ASN A 191 2.39 18.87 1.85
C ASN A 191 1.64 19.92 1.00
N GLN A 192 0.88 20.80 1.66
CA GLN A 192 0.14 21.87 0.99
C GLN A 192 0.97 22.99 0.43
N GLN A 193 2.20 23.06 0.86
CA GLN A 193 3.07 24.18 0.60
C GLN A 193 4.27 23.79 -0.25
N SER A 194 4.19 22.74 -1.09
CA SER A 194 5.13 22.67 -2.19
C SER A 194 4.91 23.96 -3.00
N GLU A 195 5.89 24.85 -2.99
CA GLU A 195 5.81 26.17 -3.64
C GLU A 195 5.44 26.04 -5.12
N ASP A 196 5.63 24.86 -5.69
CA ASP A 196 5.44 24.54 -7.09
C ASP A 196 4.14 23.78 -7.41
N GLY A 197 3.35 23.32 -6.41
CA GLY A 197 2.12 22.51 -6.63
C GLY A 197 2.35 21.25 -7.47
N VAL A 198 3.55 20.66 -7.36
CA VAL A 198 3.95 19.49 -8.14
C VAL A 198 3.98 18.23 -7.27
N TRP A 199 3.38 17.16 -7.77
CA TRP A 199 3.48 15.81 -7.22
C TRP A 199 4.17 14.89 -8.22
N GLY A 200 4.76 13.81 -7.75
CA GLY A 200 5.17 12.72 -8.64
C GLY A 200 3.96 11.91 -9.09
N LEU A 201 3.95 11.48 -10.35
CA LEU A 201 2.90 10.65 -10.93
C LEU A 201 3.50 9.45 -11.66
N HIS A 202 3.00 8.26 -11.33
CA HIS A 202 3.28 7.06 -12.11
C HIS A 202 1.96 6.37 -12.50
N VAL A 203 1.82 6.06 -13.79
CA VAL A 203 0.71 5.25 -14.28
C VAL A 203 1.31 4.09 -15.10
N ARG A 204 0.93 2.88 -14.73
CA ARG A 204 1.43 1.64 -15.32
C ARG A 204 0.29 0.75 -15.74
N ARG A 205 0.41 0.12 -16.90
CA ARG A 205 -0.45 -0.98 -17.34
C ARG A 205 0.36 -2.27 -17.46
N ILE A 206 -0.22 -3.37 -17.02
CA ILE A 206 0.34 -4.71 -17.20
C ILE A 206 -0.65 -5.53 -18.01
N ILE A 207 -0.18 -6.13 -19.10
CA ILE A 207 -0.91 -7.07 -19.94
C ILE A 207 -0.30 -8.45 -19.70
N ARG A 208 -0.99 -9.27 -18.92
CA ARG A 208 -0.43 -10.52 -18.39
C ARG A 208 -0.16 -11.58 -19.45
N ARG A 209 -1.01 -11.68 -20.49
CA ARG A 209 -0.89 -12.74 -21.49
C ARG A 209 0.43 -12.72 -22.26
N ASN A 210 1.03 -11.57 -22.46
CA ASN A 210 2.31 -11.40 -23.18
C ASN A 210 3.42 -10.81 -22.31
N ASN A 211 3.20 -10.73 -20.99
CA ASN A 211 4.11 -10.14 -20.00
C ASN A 211 4.56 -8.72 -20.40
N GLU A 212 3.63 -7.94 -20.95
CA GLU A 212 3.90 -6.56 -21.35
C GLU A 212 3.66 -5.60 -20.20
N VAL A 213 4.62 -4.71 -19.97
CA VAL A 213 4.51 -3.61 -19.00
C VAL A 213 4.65 -2.29 -19.75
N GLN A 214 3.67 -1.42 -19.58
CA GLN A 214 3.65 -0.08 -20.17
C GLN A 214 3.65 0.96 -19.07
N ASN A 215 4.45 2.00 -19.21
CA ASN A 215 4.48 3.15 -18.32
C ASN A 215 4.10 4.43 -19.05
N TRP A 216 3.33 5.28 -18.37
CA TRP A 216 3.02 6.64 -18.85
C TRP A 216 4.27 7.54 -18.85
N SER A 217 5.02 7.55 -17.77
CA SER A 217 6.37 8.09 -17.69
C SER A 217 7.32 6.93 -17.46
N MET A 218 8.32 6.81 -18.30
CA MET A 218 9.25 5.69 -18.28
C MET A 218 10.01 5.63 -16.96
N ILE A 219 10.05 4.43 -16.37
CA ILE A 219 11.02 4.10 -15.32
C ILE A 219 12.07 3.21 -15.98
N PRO A 220 13.34 3.67 -16.14
CA PRO A 220 14.37 2.89 -16.77
C PRO A 220 14.62 1.57 -16.05
N LEU A 221 14.88 0.47 -16.77
CA LEU A 221 15.19 -0.83 -16.16
C LEU A 221 16.47 -0.79 -15.31
N LYS A 222 17.41 0.07 -15.69
CA LYS A 222 18.59 0.41 -14.90
C LYS A 222 18.41 1.80 -14.33
N ASN A 223 17.77 1.90 -13.20
CA ASN A 223 17.59 3.17 -12.49
C ASN A 223 18.18 3.10 -11.08
N ASN A 224 18.44 4.25 -10.52
CA ASN A 224 18.93 4.38 -9.15
C ASN A 224 17.79 4.61 -8.14
N GLY A 225 16.53 4.68 -8.60
CA GLY A 225 15.37 4.89 -7.75
C GLY A 225 14.05 4.79 -8.50
N HIS A 226 13.08 4.07 -7.91
CA HIS A 226 11.78 3.83 -8.53
C HIS A 226 10.90 5.08 -8.46
N VAL A 227 10.69 5.62 -7.27
CA VAL A 227 9.87 6.83 -7.04
C VAL A 227 10.54 8.05 -7.63
N PHE A 228 11.87 8.13 -7.56
CA PHE A 228 12.65 9.18 -8.21
C PHE A 228 12.38 9.29 -9.72
N SER A 229 12.09 8.18 -10.38
CA SER A 229 11.85 8.13 -11.84
C SER A 229 10.42 8.47 -12.23
N PHE A 230 9.53 8.78 -11.30
CA PHE A 230 8.16 9.18 -11.62
C PHE A 230 8.14 10.45 -12.47
N GLY A 231 7.11 10.59 -13.30
CA GLY A 231 6.81 11.86 -13.98
C GLY A 231 6.22 12.87 -13.00
N ASN A 232 6.04 14.08 -13.46
CA ASN A 232 5.50 15.19 -12.67
C ASN A 232 4.00 15.38 -12.92
N MET A 233 3.25 15.71 -11.87
CA MET A 233 1.86 16.16 -11.96
C MET A 233 1.78 17.57 -11.36
N SER A 234 1.55 18.56 -12.21
CA SER A 234 1.45 19.98 -11.83
C SER A 234 0.00 20.45 -11.81
N GLY A 235 -0.27 21.54 -11.08
CA GLY A 235 -1.61 22.11 -10.93
C GLY A 235 -2.33 21.68 -9.65
N MET A 236 -1.58 21.17 -8.67
CA MET A 236 -2.09 20.81 -7.34
C MET A 236 -2.07 21.98 -6.34
N ASP A 237 -1.95 23.22 -6.80
CA ASP A 237 -1.84 24.41 -5.94
C ASP A 237 -3.07 24.68 -5.08
N SER A 238 -4.23 24.20 -5.52
CA SER A 238 -5.52 24.44 -4.88
C SER A 238 -6.08 23.20 -4.17
N VAL A 239 -5.21 22.28 -3.78
CA VAL A 239 -5.63 21.09 -3.00
C VAL A 239 -6.08 21.55 -1.62
N PRO A 240 -7.24 21.09 -1.13
CA PRO A 240 -7.76 21.46 0.18
C PRO A 240 -6.80 21.07 1.29
N LYS A 241 -6.77 21.84 2.37
CA LYS A 241 -6.06 21.40 3.58
C LYS A 241 -6.60 20.06 4.04
N PRO A 242 -5.75 19.05 4.29
CA PRO A 242 -6.23 17.85 4.92
C PRO A 242 -6.83 18.24 6.28
N ARG A 243 -8.13 18.36 6.33
CA ARG A 243 -8.88 18.45 7.58
C ARG A 243 -9.26 17.01 7.92
N GLY A 244 -8.28 16.27 8.42
CA GLY A 244 -8.52 14.88 8.72
C GLY A 244 -8.61 14.67 10.23
N ILE A 245 -9.84 14.63 10.74
CA ILE A 245 -10.13 13.85 11.92
C ILE A 245 -10.94 12.67 11.42
N GLU A 246 -10.37 11.48 11.52
CA GLU A 246 -11.06 10.23 11.21
C GLU A 246 -11.26 9.46 12.50
N PHE A 247 -12.46 8.93 12.70
CA PHE A 247 -12.77 8.02 13.78
C PHE A 247 -13.28 6.71 13.20
N LEU A 248 -12.68 5.61 13.61
CA LEU A 248 -13.08 4.26 13.22
C LEU A 248 -13.41 3.44 14.48
N PRO A 249 -14.63 3.55 15.02
CA PRO A 249 -15.09 2.65 16.07
C PRO A 249 -15.36 1.27 15.48
N TYR A 250 -15.05 0.22 16.24
CA TYR A 250 -15.33 -1.15 15.83
C TYR A 250 -15.78 -2.01 17.00
N VAL A 251 -16.53 -3.05 16.65
CA VAL A 251 -16.97 -4.10 17.57
C VAL A 251 -16.61 -5.44 16.95
N MET A 252 -16.03 -6.34 17.73
CA MET A 252 -15.66 -7.67 17.30
C MET A 252 -16.33 -8.72 18.19
N GLY A 253 -16.86 -9.77 17.56
CA GLY A 253 -17.28 -11.00 18.21
C GLY A 253 -16.31 -12.13 17.85
N LYS A 254 -15.90 -12.93 18.82
CA LYS A 254 -14.98 -14.04 18.65
C LYS A 254 -15.62 -15.34 19.15
N TYR A 255 -15.60 -16.36 18.33
CA TYR A 255 -15.88 -17.72 18.73
C TYR A 255 -14.64 -18.57 18.51
N ARG A 256 -14.25 -19.33 19.54
CA ARG A 256 -13.12 -20.25 19.46
C ARG A 256 -13.58 -21.65 19.80
N GLN A 257 -13.10 -22.61 19.02
CA GLN A 257 -13.21 -24.03 19.30
C GLN A 257 -11.81 -24.61 19.45
N GLU A 258 -11.57 -25.29 20.56
CA GLU A 258 -10.28 -25.88 20.89
C GLU A 258 -10.48 -27.28 21.51
N PRO A 259 -9.46 -28.16 21.53
CA PRO A 259 -9.56 -29.44 22.22
C PRO A 259 -9.92 -29.26 23.69
N ARG A 260 -10.91 -29.98 24.15
CA ARG A 260 -11.29 -29.99 25.56
C ARG A 260 -10.23 -30.73 26.37
N ILE A 261 -9.85 -30.18 27.52
CA ILE A 261 -9.06 -30.90 28.54
C ILE A 261 -9.98 -31.32 29.67
N ASP A 262 -10.12 -32.62 29.85
CA ASP A 262 -10.99 -33.19 30.89
C ASP A 262 -10.48 -32.78 32.28
N GLY A 263 -11.44 -32.27 33.10
CA GLY A 263 -11.11 -31.74 34.42
C GLY A 263 -10.66 -30.28 34.43
N SER A 264 -10.35 -29.65 33.30
CA SER A 264 -9.96 -28.27 33.24
C SER A 264 -11.18 -27.33 33.35
N PRO A 265 -11.18 -26.36 34.29
CA PRO A 265 -12.24 -25.37 34.34
C PRO A 265 -12.11 -24.32 33.25
N TYR A 266 -10.97 -24.23 32.58
CA TYR A 266 -10.61 -23.15 31.63
C TYR A 266 -10.76 -23.60 30.16
N GLN A 267 -10.42 -24.84 29.83
CA GLN A 267 -10.48 -25.38 28.45
C GLN A 267 -11.70 -26.29 28.26
N LYS A 268 -12.86 -25.65 28.06
CA LYS A 268 -14.17 -26.32 27.93
C LYS A 268 -14.52 -26.77 26.51
N GLY A 269 -13.58 -26.63 25.56
CA GLY A 269 -13.76 -27.00 24.16
C GLY A 269 -14.31 -25.87 23.28
N HIS A 270 -14.90 -24.86 23.84
CA HIS A 270 -15.35 -23.66 23.11
C HIS A 270 -15.40 -22.44 24.03
N SER A 271 -15.19 -21.28 23.44
CA SER A 271 -15.30 -20.00 24.17
C SER A 271 -15.87 -18.90 23.24
N TRP A 272 -16.57 -17.96 23.86
CA TRP A 272 -17.06 -16.76 23.23
C TRP A 272 -16.33 -15.56 23.82
N GLY A 273 -16.02 -14.61 22.98
CA GLY A 273 -15.39 -13.34 23.40
C GLY A 273 -15.93 -12.20 22.55
N GLY A 274 -15.72 -11.00 23.02
CA GLY A 274 -16.05 -9.79 22.27
C GLY A 274 -15.10 -8.66 22.66
N ASN A 275 -14.88 -7.74 21.74
CA ASN A 275 -14.04 -6.58 21.93
C ASN A 275 -14.69 -5.34 21.30
N VAL A 276 -14.42 -4.16 21.88
CA VAL A 276 -14.84 -2.86 21.35
C VAL A 276 -13.59 -1.98 21.36
N GLY A 277 -13.29 -1.34 20.24
CA GLY A 277 -12.15 -0.46 20.12
C GLY A 277 -12.45 0.77 19.29
N LEU A 278 -11.51 1.69 19.25
CA LEU A 278 -11.57 2.93 18.51
C LEU A 278 -10.20 3.28 17.97
N ASP A 279 -10.12 3.47 16.65
CA ASP A 279 -8.99 4.11 16.02
C ASP A 279 -9.36 5.55 15.66
N ALA A 280 -8.41 6.46 15.81
CA ALA A 280 -8.57 7.85 15.41
C ALA A 280 -7.30 8.36 14.74
N LYS A 281 -7.47 9.20 13.74
CA LYS A 281 -6.39 9.83 13.01
C LYS A 281 -6.61 11.33 12.93
N PHE A 282 -5.56 12.08 13.23
CA PHE A 282 -5.56 13.53 13.20
C PHE A 282 -4.46 14.03 12.27
N ALA A 283 -4.83 14.68 11.18
CA ALA A 283 -3.88 15.34 10.31
C ALA A 283 -3.48 16.70 10.91
N LEU A 284 -2.22 16.83 11.31
CA LEU A 284 -1.65 18.02 11.95
C LEU A 284 -0.65 18.71 11.02
N SER A 285 -1.13 19.26 9.89
CA SER A 285 -0.27 19.86 8.86
C SER A 285 0.76 18.85 8.30
N ASP A 286 2.02 19.00 8.68
CA ASP A 286 3.13 18.15 8.23
C ASP A 286 3.24 16.83 8.99
N TYR A 287 2.45 16.65 10.03
CA TYR A 287 2.48 15.48 10.91
C TYR A 287 1.11 14.81 10.96
N THR A 288 1.12 13.52 11.28
CA THR A 288 -0.10 12.76 11.56
C THR A 288 0.01 12.19 12.97
N LEU A 289 -1.05 12.38 13.75
CA LEU A 289 -1.24 11.72 15.02
C LEU A 289 -2.25 10.59 14.82
N ASP A 290 -1.80 9.35 14.98
CA ASP A 290 -2.65 8.17 15.02
C ASP A 290 -2.86 7.77 16.47
N MET A 291 -4.08 7.40 16.83
CA MET A 291 -4.45 6.91 18.16
C MET A 291 -5.24 5.63 18.02
N THR A 292 -4.99 4.68 18.91
CA THR A 292 -5.81 3.47 19.03
C THR A 292 -6.12 3.22 20.50
N ILE A 293 -7.35 2.80 20.78
CA ILE A 293 -7.83 2.43 22.10
C ILE A 293 -8.39 1.02 22.01
N ASN A 294 -7.88 0.14 22.88
CA ASN A 294 -8.27 -1.26 22.97
C ASN A 294 -8.28 -1.98 21.60
N PRO A 295 -7.18 -1.90 20.83
CA PRO A 295 -7.11 -2.48 19.51
C PRO A 295 -7.28 -4.00 19.56
N ASP A 296 -8.02 -4.53 18.59
CA ASP A 296 -8.12 -5.97 18.35
C ASP A 296 -7.59 -6.29 16.96
N TYR A 297 -6.67 -7.21 16.90
CA TYR A 297 -6.00 -7.63 15.67
C TYR A 297 -6.45 -9.00 15.16
N GLY A 298 -7.64 -9.45 15.57
CA GLY A 298 -8.20 -10.74 15.16
C GLY A 298 -8.47 -10.87 13.66
N GLN A 299 -8.52 -9.77 12.92
CA GLN A 299 -8.63 -9.74 11.45
C GLN A 299 -7.27 -9.85 10.75
N VAL A 300 -6.17 -9.74 11.48
CA VAL A 300 -4.82 -9.86 10.91
C VAL A 300 -4.51 -11.31 10.61
N GLU A 301 -3.94 -11.57 9.44
CA GLU A 301 -3.51 -12.92 9.06
C GLU A 301 -2.56 -13.53 10.09
N LEU A 302 -2.76 -14.81 10.39
CA LEU A 302 -1.86 -15.54 11.25
C LEU A 302 -0.46 -15.61 10.64
N ASP A 303 0.55 -15.56 11.50
CA ASP A 303 1.92 -15.78 11.08
C ASP A 303 2.12 -17.23 10.65
N PRO A 304 2.98 -17.49 9.67
CA PRO A 304 3.28 -18.86 9.27
C PRO A 304 3.86 -19.64 10.44
N SER A 305 3.41 -20.87 10.62
CA SER A 305 3.96 -21.75 11.64
C SER A 305 5.39 -22.13 11.27
N VAL A 306 6.36 -21.63 12.00
CA VAL A 306 7.79 -21.92 11.81
C VAL A 306 8.30 -22.69 13.03
N MET A 307 8.92 -23.85 12.78
CA MET A 307 9.65 -24.58 13.82
C MET A 307 11.03 -23.91 13.98
N ASN A 308 11.18 -23.08 15.00
CA ASN A 308 12.46 -22.44 15.29
C ASN A 308 13.38 -23.42 16.03
N LEU A 309 14.39 -23.94 15.34
CA LEU A 309 15.43 -24.81 15.89
C LEU A 309 16.68 -24.03 16.32
N THR A 310 16.65 -22.71 16.25
CA THR A 310 17.78 -21.85 16.61
C THR A 310 17.58 -21.24 17.99
N ALA A 311 18.66 -20.70 18.57
CA ALA A 311 18.61 -19.95 19.83
C ALA A 311 18.16 -18.49 19.66
N TYR A 312 17.86 -18.07 18.43
CA TYR A 312 17.49 -16.69 18.09
C TYR A 312 15.97 -16.55 17.98
N GLU A 313 15.46 -15.38 18.34
CA GLU A 313 14.06 -14.99 18.17
C GLU A 313 13.68 -15.03 16.67
N THR A 314 12.50 -15.59 16.34
CA THR A 314 11.95 -15.52 14.99
C THR A 314 11.26 -14.17 14.81
N PHE A 315 11.72 -13.40 13.83
CA PHE A 315 11.10 -12.12 13.48
C PHE A 315 10.02 -12.34 12.42
N TYR A 316 8.85 -11.78 12.66
CA TYR A 316 7.73 -11.74 11.72
C TYR A 316 7.45 -10.31 11.29
N ASP A 317 7.04 -10.14 10.06
CA ASP A 317 6.62 -8.84 9.56
C ASP A 317 5.44 -8.29 10.37
N GLU A 318 5.45 -6.98 10.59
CA GLU A 318 4.33 -6.30 11.22
C GLU A 318 3.13 -6.30 10.27
N LYS A 319 1.96 -6.69 10.75
CA LYS A 319 0.71 -6.78 9.98
C LYS A 319 -0.41 -5.94 10.58
N ARG A 320 -0.22 -5.40 11.78
CA ARG A 320 -1.23 -4.61 12.49
C ARG A 320 -1.28 -3.20 11.93
N PRO A 321 -2.45 -2.71 11.43
CA PRO A 321 -2.56 -1.44 10.72
C PRO A 321 -1.95 -0.23 11.44
N PHE A 322 -2.21 -0.12 12.74
CA PHE A 322 -1.68 0.97 13.55
C PHE A 322 -0.13 1.06 13.52
N PHE A 323 0.56 -0.08 13.57
CA PHE A 323 2.03 -0.11 13.58
C PHE A 323 2.65 -0.06 12.18
N LEU A 324 1.88 -0.35 11.15
CA LEU A 324 2.34 -0.35 9.77
C LEU A 324 2.41 1.04 9.17
N GLU A 325 1.42 1.86 9.46
CA GLU A 325 1.37 3.21 8.93
C GLU A 325 2.52 4.05 9.51
N GLY A 326 3.31 4.68 8.63
CA GLY A 326 4.51 5.42 9.02
C GLY A 326 5.67 4.55 9.55
N LYS A 327 5.62 3.23 9.36
CA LYS A 327 6.67 2.30 9.81
C LYS A 327 8.05 2.73 9.32
N HIS A 328 8.18 3.19 8.08
CA HIS A 328 9.45 3.63 7.49
C HIS A 328 10.14 4.76 8.28
N ILE A 329 9.39 5.55 9.05
CA ILE A 329 9.93 6.59 9.94
C ILE A 329 10.46 5.97 11.24
N LEU A 330 9.85 4.88 11.70
CA LEU A 330 10.15 4.21 12.96
C LEU A 330 11.04 2.97 12.80
N ASP A 331 11.25 2.54 11.56
CA ASP A 331 12.05 1.36 11.22
C ASP A 331 13.52 1.78 11.07
N PHE A 332 14.27 1.64 12.14
CA PHE A 332 15.69 1.92 12.13
C PHE A 332 16.48 0.72 12.63
N ALA A 333 17.60 0.46 11.97
CA ALA A 333 18.49 -0.64 12.28
C ALA A 333 19.92 -0.12 12.42
N ASN A 334 20.70 -0.81 13.25
CA ASN A 334 22.15 -0.61 13.32
C ASN A 334 22.81 -1.84 12.73
N GLY A 335 23.22 -1.73 11.46
CA GLY A 335 23.69 -2.88 10.69
C GLY A 335 22.57 -3.90 10.46
N SER A 336 22.75 -5.14 10.91
CA SER A 336 21.75 -6.21 10.85
C SER A 336 20.76 -6.20 12.03
N ASP A 337 20.99 -5.37 13.05
CA ASP A 337 20.23 -5.40 14.29
C ASP A 337 19.05 -4.42 14.23
N MET A 338 17.84 -4.96 14.35
CA MET A 338 16.62 -4.17 14.48
C MET A 338 16.53 -3.59 15.88
N MET A 339 16.61 -2.26 16.00
CA MET A 339 16.61 -1.57 17.31
C MET A 339 15.22 -1.54 17.94
N PHE A 340 14.16 -1.51 17.12
CA PHE A 340 12.77 -1.51 17.56
C PHE A 340 11.94 -2.53 16.82
N TYR A 341 11.32 -3.43 17.58
CA TYR A 341 10.45 -4.49 17.03
C TYR A 341 9.03 -4.33 17.60
N THR A 342 8.13 -3.78 16.79
CA THR A 342 6.76 -3.44 17.18
C THR A 342 5.95 -4.65 17.66
N ARG A 343 6.24 -5.86 17.17
CA ARG A 343 5.52 -7.09 17.52
C ARG A 343 5.71 -7.52 18.98
N ARG A 344 6.67 -6.95 19.69
CA ARG A 344 6.81 -7.15 21.16
C ARG A 344 5.69 -6.47 21.92
N ILE A 345 5.10 -5.40 21.38
CA ILE A 345 3.96 -4.71 22.01
C ILE A 345 2.71 -5.58 21.84
N GLY A 346 2.16 -6.05 22.94
CA GLY A 346 0.99 -6.93 22.94
C GLY A 346 1.28 -8.38 22.51
N ALA A 347 2.53 -8.82 22.59
CA ALA A 347 2.92 -10.22 22.37
C ALA A 347 2.32 -11.16 23.44
N SER A 348 2.60 -12.45 23.32
CA SER A 348 2.27 -13.42 24.37
C SER A 348 2.95 -13.04 25.70
N PRO A 349 2.31 -13.32 26.85
CA PRO A 349 2.90 -13.00 28.14
C PRO A 349 4.30 -13.61 28.31
N SER A 350 5.19 -12.84 28.96
CA SER A 350 6.57 -13.26 29.21
C SER A 350 6.69 -14.38 30.25
N TYR A 351 5.67 -14.56 31.06
CA TYR A 351 5.61 -15.60 32.07
C TYR A 351 4.43 -16.56 31.86
N THR A 352 4.69 -17.86 32.02
CA THR A 352 3.67 -18.92 32.02
C THR A 352 3.63 -19.57 33.40
N PRO A 353 2.43 -19.82 33.99
CA PRO A 353 2.31 -20.49 35.28
C PRO A 353 3.04 -21.83 35.29
N ARG A 354 3.83 -22.08 36.33
CA ARG A 354 4.62 -23.31 36.46
C ARG A 354 3.82 -24.41 37.14
N GLY A 355 4.25 -25.66 36.93
CA GLY A 355 3.65 -26.83 37.60
C GLY A 355 2.25 -27.14 37.11
N ILE A 356 1.96 -26.89 35.84
CA ILE A 356 0.70 -27.24 35.17
C ILE A 356 0.92 -28.57 34.44
N ASP A 357 0.18 -29.63 34.86
CA ASP A 357 0.28 -30.99 34.30
C ASP A 357 -0.96 -31.40 33.50
N ASN A 358 -2.03 -30.58 33.52
CA ASN A 358 -3.32 -30.85 32.88
C ASN A 358 -4.02 -32.14 33.38
N VAL A 359 -3.66 -32.63 34.57
CA VAL A 359 -4.27 -33.79 35.24
C VAL A 359 -4.83 -33.36 36.59
N GLY A 360 -4.05 -32.69 37.42
CA GLY A 360 -4.45 -32.15 38.73
C GLY A 360 -4.25 -30.66 38.87
N SER A 361 -3.56 -30.07 37.90
CA SER A 361 -3.31 -28.63 37.83
C SER A 361 -3.60 -28.08 36.44
N TYR A 362 -4.27 -26.96 36.39
CA TYR A 362 -4.75 -26.33 35.15
C TYR A 362 -4.48 -24.82 35.19
N ALA A 363 -4.22 -24.20 34.03
CA ALA A 363 -4.09 -22.76 33.90
C ALA A 363 -4.90 -22.22 32.72
N GLU A 364 -5.41 -21.01 32.89
CA GLU A 364 -5.97 -20.24 31.76
C GLU A 364 -4.84 -19.77 30.86
N THR A 365 -4.87 -20.15 29.58
CA THR A 365 -3.86 -19.72 28.61
C THR A 365 -4.22 -18.32 28.08
N LYS A 366 -3.28 -17.38 28.19
CA LYS A 366 -3.36 -16.06 27.57
C LYS A 366 -2.50 -16.05 26.32
N GLU A 367 -3.09 -15.80 25.17
CA GLU A 367 -2.35 -15.77 23.89
C GLU A 367 -1.59 -14.46 23.72
N ASN A 368 -2.23 -13.34 24.02
CA ASN A 368 -1.69 -12.01 23.84
C ASN A 368 -1.99 -11.13 25.06
N VAL A 369 -1.12 -10.16 25.27
CA VAL A 369 -1.34 -9.11 26.28
C VAL A 369 -2.15 -7.98 25.65
N PRO A 370 -3.31 -7.61 26.21
CA PRO A 370 -4.12 -6.54 25.65
C PRO A 370 -3.39 -5.20 25.64
N ILE A 371 -3.46 -4.47 24.54
CA ILE A 371 -3.01 -3.09 24.45
C ILE A 371 -4.16 -2.20 24.93
N ILE A 372 -3.95 -1.40 25.97
CA ILE A 372 -4.95 -0.46 26.48
C ILE A 372 -5.15 0.66 25.48
N GLY A 373 -4.05 1.20 24.96
CA GLY A 373 -4.04 2.23 23.95
C GLY A 373 -2.65 2.53 23.45
N ALA A 374 -2.58 3.17 22.30
CA ALA A 374 -1.34 3.66 21.73
C ALA A 374 -1.55 4.97 20.99
N LEU A 375 -0.51 5.80 20.97
CA LEU A 375 -0.40 7.04 20.21
C LEU A 375 0.82 6.96 19.32
N LYS A 376 0.72 7.50 18.11
CA LYS A 376 1.84 7.56 17.17
C LYS A 376 1.81 8.88 16.43
N LEU A 377 2.89 9.66 16.54
CA LEU A 377 3.10 10.90 15.81
C LEU A 377 4.20 10.66 14.76
N THR A 378 3.86 10.85 13.50
CA THR A 378 4.83 10.69 12.39
C THR A 378 4.69 11.81 11.38
N GLY A 379 5.78 12.19 10.75
CA GLY A 379 5.79 13.18 9.66
C GLY A 379 7.15 13.82 9.45
N THR A 380 7.26 14.57 8.36
CA THR A 380 8.44 15.34 8.00
C THR A 380 8.01 16.75 7.65
N ASN A 381 8.61 17.76 8.26
CA ASN A 381 8.31 19.13 7.94
C ASN A 381 9.14 19.64 6.74
N LYS A 382 8.82 20.82 6.24
CA LYS A 382 9.51 21.47 5.11
C LYS A 382 11.01 21.70 5.31
N ARG A 383 11.47 21.76 6.56
CA ARG A 383 12.89 21.93 6.88
C ARG A 383 13.64 20.59 6.94
N GLY A 384 12.99 19.50 6.50
CA GLY A 384 13.57 18.16 6.55
C GLY A 384 13.57 17.52 7.94
N LEU A 385 12.98 18.15 8.97
CA LEU A 385 12.87 17.54 10.30
C LEU A 385 11.80 16.44 10.26
N THR A 386 12.23 15.21 10.44
CA THR A 386 11.38 14.03 10.57
C THR A 386 11.21 13.68 12.04
N ILE A 387 9.96 13.45 12.44
CA ILE A 387 9.57 13.05 13.80
C ILE A 387 8.86 11.72 13.72
N GLY A 388 9.31 10.75 14.49
CA GLY A 388 8.64 9.48 14.73
C GLY A 388 8.55 9.21 16.22
N VAL A 389 7.36 9.33 16.80
CA VAL A 389 7.12 9.01 18.21
C VAL A 389 6.03 7.97 18.30
N ILE A 390 6.24 6.94 19.08
CA ILE A 390 5.23 5.97 19.45
C ILE A 390 5.22 5.79 20.96
N GLU A 391 4.02 5.80 21.50
CA GLU A 391 3.72 5.56 22.92
C GLU A 391 2.64 4.47 22.98
N SER A 392 2.87 3.39 23.74
CA SER A 392 1.90 2.30 23.84
C SER A 392 1.89 1.74 25.27
N VAL A 393 0.70 1.48 25.78
CA VAL A 393 0.49 0.90 27.12
C VAL A 393 -0.22 -0.44 26.96
N THR A 394 0.39 -1.49 27.52
CA THR A 394 -0.21 -2.82 27.62
C THR A 394 -0.74 -3.08 29.01
N ALA A 395 -1.85 -3.82 29.07
CA ALA A 395 -2.52 -4.12 30.35
C ALA A 395 -1.70 -5.10 31.20
N ARG A 396 -1.81 -4.96 32.52
CA ARG A 396 -1.43 -6.06 33.41
C ARG A 396 -2.28 -7.29 33.06
N SER A 397 -1.63 -8.41 32.79
CA SER A 397 -2.29 -9.66 32.46
C SER A 397 -2.11 -10.67 33.58
N SER A 398 -3.19 -11.39 33.90
CA SER A 398 -3.17 -12.44 34.93
C SER A 398 -3.82 -13.70 34.40
N SER A 399 -3.29 -14.85 34.79
CA SER A 399 -3.80 -16.16 34.47
C SER A 399 -4.42 -16.80 35.72
N LYS A 400 -5.63 -17.32 35.57
CA LYS A 400 -6.25 -18.15 36.61
C LYS A 400 -5.60 -19.52 36.60
N VAL A 401 -5.29 -20.03 37.77
CA VAL A 401 -4.59 -21.32 37.95
C VAL A 401 -5.35 -22.12 38.98
N THR A 402 -5.58 -23.39 38.70
CA THR A 402 -6.11 -24.36 39.67
C THR A 402 -5.04 -25.41 39.95
N ARG A 403 -4.69 -25.59 41.21
CA ARG A 403 -3.77 -26.66 41.66
C ARG A 403 -4.41 -27.43 42.78
N ASN A 404 -4.55 -28.74 42.64
CA ASN A 404 -5.16 -29.60 43.64
C ASN A 404 -6.55 -29.10 44.11
N GLY A 405 -7.34 -28.55 43.18
CA GLY A 405 -8.67 -28.02 43.46
C GLY A 405 -8.70 -26.61 44.11
N VAL A 406 -7.54 -26.01 44.32
CA VAL A 406 -7.44 -24.62 44.84
C VAL A 406 -7.22 -23.68 43.67
N GLU A 407 -8.07 -22.67 43.57
CA GLU A 407 -7.93 -21.61 42.57
C GLU A 407 -7.03 -20.48 43.09
N ASP A 408 -6.16 -19.99 42.21
CA ASP A 408 -5.26 -18.86 42.43
C ASP A 408 -5.17 -17.99 41.16
N VAL A 409 -4.60 -16.78 41.30
CA VAL A 409 -4.41 -15.85 40.18
C VAL A 409 -2.95 -15.40 40.16
N GLU A 410 -2.25 -15.80 39.11
CA GLU A 410 -0.85 -15.42 38.89
C GLU A 410 -0.73 -14.31 37.85
N VAL A 411 0.11 -13.32 38.12
CA VAL A 411 0.44 -12.28 37.17
C VAL A 411 1.40 -12.85 36.13
N VAL A 412 1.00 -12.83 34.87
CA VAL A 412 1.80 -13.36 33.76
C VAL A 412 2.46 -12.26 32.94
N GLU A 413 1.96 -11.04 33.05
CA GLU A 413 2.59 -9.85 32.46
C GLU A 413 2.25 -8.61 33.30
N PRO A 414 3.22 -7.76 33.66
CA PRO A 414 2.95 -6.49 34.33
C PRO A 414 2.33 -5.47 33.36
N LEU A 415 1.76 -4.38 33.89
CA LEU A 415 1.44 -3.21 33.10
C LEU A 415 2.74 -2.62 32.59
N THR A 416 2.85 -2.47 31.26
CA THR A 416 4.09 -2.05 30.60
C THR A 416 3.82 -0.87 29.69
N ASN A 417 4.72 0.09 29.71
CA ASN A 417 4.76 1.22 28.79
C ASN A 417 5.93 1.08 27.82
N TYR A 418 5.66 1.32 26.53
CA TYR A 418 6.63 1.31 25.46
C TYR A 418 6.67 2.70 24.83
N THR A 419 7.82 3.36 24.93
CA THR A 419 8.05 4.68 24.31
C THR A 419 9.23 4.60 23.38
N VAL A 420 9.03 5.02 22.14
CA VAL A 420 10.08 5.18 21.13
C VAL A 420 9.98 6.57 20.53
N CYS A 421 11.11 7.26 20.46
CA CYS A 421 11.20 8.59 19.88
C CYS A 421 12.40 8.65 18.94
N LEU A 422 12.13 8.99 17.68
CA LEU A 422 13.11 9.20 16.64
C LEU A 422 12.99 10.61 16.10
N LEU A 423 14.11 11.30 16.07
CA LEU A 423 14.24 12.64 15.50
C LEU A 423 15.44 12.63 14.57
N TYR A 424 15.25 12.97 13.30
CA TYR A 424 16.34 13.13 12.36
C TYR A 424 16.04 14.23 11.35
N THR A 425 17.11 14.82 10.85
CA THR A 425 17.05 15.84 9.79
C THR A 425 17.68 15.24 8.54
N SER A 426 17.12 15.55 7.36
CA SER A 426 17.85 15.32 6.12
C SER A 426 19.01 16.33 6.09
N ASP A 427 20.25 15.85 6.10
CA ASP A 427 21.40 16.70 5.84
C ASP A 427 21.58 16.81 4.32
N ALA A 428 21.64 18.05 3.82
CA ALA A 428 21.83 18.32 2.40
C ALA A 428 23.20 17.82 1.86
N ALA A 429 24.05 17.28 2.74
CA ALA A 429 25.34 16.71 2.39
C ALA A 429 25.28 15.24 1.91
N ASP A 430 24.18 14.53 2.14
CA ASP A 430 23.97 13.15 1.67
C ASP A 430 23.41 13.07 0.24
N ASP A 431 23.12 14.22 -0.38
CA ASP A 431 22.57 14.34 -1.74
C ASP A 431 23.64 14.62 -2.83
N LEU A 432 24.93 14.40 -2.55
CA LEU A 432 26.04 14.57 -3.52
C LEU A 432 26.64 13.24 -3.99
#